data_879d18611a772bd0a617c2258d1cd65f
#
_entry.id   879d18611a772bd0a617c2258d1cd65f
#
_cell.length_a   1.000
_cell.length_b   1.000
_cell.length_c   1.000
_cell.angle_alpha   90.00
_cell.angle_beta   90.00
_cell.angle_gamma   90.00
#
_symmetry.space_group_name_H-M   'P 1'
#
loop_
_entity.id
_entity.type
_entity.pdbx_description
1 polymer ?
#
loop_
_entity_poly.entity_id
_entity_poly.type
_entity_poly.pdbx_seq_one_letter_code
_entity_poly.pdbx_strand_id
1 'polypeptide(L)'
;MFRQMKAFATSKVVVLDGYCVLASMLRHKKDLKIIQIWHALGAFKKFGRSVLDKEGGKSSKTAKAFKMHKNYSLIAASGDACVPFFSEAFGQPESRFIPIGIPRMDYLTDKEENARVRGNILLKYPQLDNGRKNILYAPTFRDTDEDRAALAAATKELVNKANYSDFNLIVKHHVVDSNKEQIYTDSRMNMAEGENFTAMDFMCVADYVVTDYSSVIYEALLKDLPIYIYCFDSDKYIDERGFYIDFWTDLPALYSKNAKGICDFIASGMRANSEKEEKFKKAYVNKRFDSITAEYGKLIDELARGVYDGRYNYGVISDDVQPQEEQESAADDHNAQESPDDPAVNTETAVNEEETENEQD
;
A
#
# COMPACT_ATOMS: atom_id res chain seq x y z
N MET A 1 -13.70 18.22 -12.11
CA MET A 1 -14.12 19.17 -11.05
C MET A 1 -15.62 19.12 -10.78
N PHE A 2 -16.55 19.42 -11.70
CA PHE A 2 -18.01 19.42 -11.41
C PHE A 2 -18.57 18.09 -10.89
N ARG A 3 -18.13 16.92 -11.40
CA ARG A 3 -18.53 15.61 -10.89
C ARG A 3 -18.15 15.42 -9.42
N GLN A 4 -16.94 15.84 -9.04
CA GLN A 4 -16.46 15.79 -7.67
C GLN A 4 -17.29 16.72 -6.76
N MET A 5 -17.55 17.95 -7.20
CA MET A 5 -18.40 18.88 -6.43
C MET A 5 -19.80 18.29 -6.19
N LYS A 6 -20.42 17.67 -7.23
CA LYS A 6 -21.70 16.97 -7.09
C LYS A 6 -21.59 15.84 -6.06
N ALA A 7 -20.53 15.03 -6.10
CA ALA A 7 -20.30 13.97 -5.13
C ALA A 7 -20.25 14.51 -3.69
N PHE A 8 -19.47 15.57 -3.42
CA PHE A 8 -19.44 16.21 -2.10
C PHE A 8 -20.81 16.78 -1.66
N ALA A 9 -21.59 17.30 -2.59
CA ALA A 9 -22.92 17.86 -2.28
C ALA A 9 -23.96 16.79 -1.96
N THR A 10 -23.91 15.63 -2.60
CA THR A 10 -24.96 14.60 -2.52
C THR A 10 -24.62 13.42 -1.59
N SER A 11 -23.34 13.11 -1.37
CA SER A 11 -22.92 11.96 -0.54
C SER A 11 -23.05 12.26 0.95
N LYS A 12 -23.30 11.23 1.74
CA LYS A 12 -23.18 11.28 3.21
C LYS A 12 -21.77 10.98 3.68
N VAL A 13 -21.06 10.09 2.96
CA VAL A 13 -19.65 9.75 3.22
C VAL A 13 -18.87 9.89 1.93
N VAL A 14 -17.66 10.44 2.03
CA VAL A 14 -16.66 10.51 0.95
C VAL A 14 -15.37 9.92 1.47
N VAL A 15 -14.78 8.98 0.72
CA VAL A 15 -13.48 8.38 1.00
C VAL A 15 -12.46 8.96 0.04
N LEU A 16 -11.30 9.34 0.57
CA LEU A 16 -10.18 9.94 -0.19
C LEU A 16 -8.90 9.15 0.11
N ASP A 17 -8.12 8.89 -0.92
CA ASP A 17 -6.80 8.25 -0.85
C ASP A 17 -5.62 9.23 -0.97
N GLY A 18 -5.92 10.52 -1.08
CA GLY A 18 -4.92 11.57 -1.23
C GLY A 18 -5.48 12.96 -0.93
N TYR A 19 -4.62 13.98 -1.07
CA TYR A 19 -5.02 15.36 -0.85
C TYR A 19 -6.01 15.83 -1.93
N CYS A 20 -7.21 16.20 -1.49
CA CYS A 20 -8.25 16.76 -2.36
C CYS A 20 -8.50 18.23 -2.01
N VAL A 21 -8.18 19.14 -2.94
CA VAL A 21 -8.38 20.59 -2.74
C VAL A 21 -9.84 20.92 -2.48
N LEU A 22 -10.79 20.28 -3.18
CA LEU A 22 -12.21 20.53 -3.00
C LEU A 22 -12.70 20.11 -1.61
N ALA A 23 -12.20 18.97 -1.09
CA ALA A 23 -12.50 18.55 0.27
C ALA A 23 -12.05 19.59 1.29
N SER A 24 -10.86 20.17 1.09
CA SER A 24 -10.26 21.12 2.03
C SER A 24 -10.85 22.52 1.96
N MET A 25 -11.15 23.03 0.75
CA MET A 25 -11.54 24.42 0.53
C MET A 25 -13.03 24.69 0.67
N LEU A 26 -13.86 23.72 0.23
CA LEU A 26 -15.30 23.95 0.21
C LEU A 26 -15.91 23.91 1.61
N ARG A 27 -17.03 24.63 1.75
CA ARG A 27 -17.92 24.47 2.91
C ARG A 27 -18.88 23.32 2.61
N HIS A 28 -18.75 22.26 3.36
CA HIS A 28 -19.60 21.08 3.20
C HIS A 28 -20.86 21.15 4.06
N LYS A 29 -21.85 20.34 3.70
CA LYS A 29 -23.06 20.13 4.53
C LYS A 29 -22.64 19.45 5.85
N LYS A 30 -23.42 19.69 6.93
CA LYS A 30 -23.07 19.28 8.29
C LYS A 30 -22.98 17.75 8.47
N ASP A 31 -23.78 17.01 7.71
CA ASP A 31 -23.90 15.56 7.77
C ASP A 31 -22.87 14.82 6.88
N LEU A 32 -22.11 15.53 6.04
CA LEU A 32 -21.05 14.92 5.26
C LEU A 32 -19.89 14.48 6.17
N LYS A 33 -19.50 13.22 6.05
CA LYS A 33 -18.29 12.66 6.66
C LYS A 33 -17.24 12.45 5.58
N ILE A 34 -15.99 12.84 5.85
CA ILE A 34 -14.87 12.66 4.92
C ILE A 34 -13.83 11.79 5.62
N ILE A 35 -13.57 10.61 5.06
CA ILE A 35 -12.54 9.68 5.52
C ILE A 35 -11.33 9.84 4.61
N GLN A 36 -10.16 10.12 5.16
CA GLN A 36 -8.88 10.08 4.46
C GLN A 36 -8.21 8.74 4.76
N ILE A 37 -8.12 7.84 3.77
CA ILE A 37 -7.43 6.55 3.94
C ILE A 37 -5.95 6.60 3.60
N TRP A 38 -5.49 7.68 2.96
CA TRP A 38 -4.13 7.86 2.46
C TRP A 38 -3.69 6.74 1.49
N HIS A 39 -2.42 6.74 1.09
CA HIS A 39 -1.89 5.81 0.10
C HIS A 39 -0.55 5.17 0.50
N ALA A 40 -0.06 5.42 1.71
CA ALA A 40 1.14 4.81 2.27
C ALA A 40 0.80 4.12 3.59
N LEU A 41 1.38 2.96 3.83
CA LEU A 41 1.21 2.22 5.09
C LEU A 41 1.84 2.95 6.26
N GLY A 42 2.93 3.68 6.04
CA GLY A 42 3.59 4.47 7.08
C GLY A 42 4.39 5.62 6.49
N ALA A 43 4.97 6.42 7.35
CA ALA A 43 5.88 7.47 6.97
C ALA A 43 6.99 7.59 7.99
N PHE A 44 8.23 7.38 7.57
CA PHE A 44 9.39 7.75 8.36
C PHE A 44 10.01 9.08 7.88
N LYS A 45 9.78 9.47 6.62
CA LYS A 45 10.13 10.80 6.09
C LYS A 45 9.06 11.82 6.43
N LYS A 46 9.46 13.03 6.75
CA LYS A 46 8.56 14.15 6.93
C LYS A 46 7.87 14.51 5.60
N PHE A 47 6.59 14.86 5.68
CA PHE A 47 5.76 15.23 4.54
C PHE A 47 4.65 16.21 4.94
N GLY A 48 3.84 16.62 3.98
CA GLY A 48 2.67 17.45 4.24
C GLY A 48 3.03 18.78 4.92
N ARG A 49 2.43 19.04 6.06
CA ARG A 49 2.67 20.29 6.83
C ARG A 49 4.02 20.31 7.55
N SER A 50 4.63 19.17 7.80
CA SER A 50 5.94 19.07 8.46
C SER A 50 7.11 19.54 7.59
N VAL A 51 6.88 19.76 6.30
CA VAL A 51 7.88 20.23 5.33
C VAL A 51 7.48 21.53 4.64
N LEU A 52 6.55 22.29 5.23
CA LEU A 52 6.21 23.61 4.68
C LEU A 52 7.42 24.54 4.71
N ASP A 53 7.57 25.33 3.64
CA ASP A 53 8.66 26.28 3.42
C ASP A 53 10.07 25.65 3.38
N LYS A 54 10.15 24.32 3.28
CA LYS A 54 11.39 23.56 3.06
C LYS A 54 11.52 23.14 1.60
N GLU A 55 12.72 22.74 1.20
CA GLU A 55 12.97 22.20 -0.14
C GLU A 55 12.07 20.99 -0.42
N GLY A 56 11.45 20.96 -1.62
CA GLY A 56 10.46 19.95 -1.99
C GLY A 56 9.10 20.06 -1.28
N GLY A 57 8.94 20.99 -0.34
CA GLY A 57 7.68 21.29 0.36
C GLY A 57 6.86 22.39 -0.30
N LYS A 58 5.58 22.48 0.07
CA LYS A 58 4.72 23.61 -0.35
C LYS A 58 4.98 24.84 0.52
N SER A 59 4.73 26.03 -0.02
CA SER A 59 4.79 27.24 0.81
C SER A 59 3.66 27.25 1.86
N SER A 60 3.94 27.75 3.04
CA SER A 60 2.95 27.95 4.11
C SER A 60 1.79 28.85 3.67
N LYS A 61 2.06 29.85 2.82
CA LYS A 61 1.05 30.73 2.20
C LYS A 61 0.08 29.91 1.35
N THR A 62 0.60 29.01 0.48
CA THR A 62 -0.20 28.13 -0.37
C THR A 62 -0.99 27.15 0.49
N ALA A 63 -0.38 26.51 1.48
CA ALA A 63 -1.05 25.57 2.39
C ALA A 63 -2.20 26.24 3.14
N LYS A 64 -2.02 27.47 3.59
CA LYS A 64 -3.06 28.28 4.25
C LYS A 64 -4.18 28.67 3.28
N ALA A 65 -3.84 29.17 2.08
CA ALA A 65 -4.81 29.59 1.07
C ALA A 65 -5.71 28.43 0.64
N PHE A 66 -5.16 27.24 0.42
CA PHE A 66 -5.89 26.03 0.04
C PHE A 66 -6.40 25.21 1.24
N LYS A 67 -6.27 25.72 2.47
CA LYS A 67 -6.71 25.05 3.70
C LYS A 67 -6.25 23.59 3.77
N MET A 68 -4.98 23.35 3.45
CA MET A 68 -4.41 22.02 3.24
C MET A 68 -4.79 21.06 4.37
N HIS A 69 -5.33 19.89 3.99
CA HIS A 69 -5.79 18.81 4.89
C HIS A 69 -6.94 19.17 5.85
N LYS A 70 -7.74 20.19 5.54
CA LYS A 70 -8.92 20.53 6.34
C LYS A 70 -10.10 19.62 6.01
N ASN A 71 -11.07 19.57 6.95
CA ASN A 71 -12.39 18.95 6.83
C ASN A 71 -12.41 17.41 6.84
N TYR A 72 -11.34 16.72 7.17
CA TYR A 72 -11.39 15.28 7.42
C TYR A 72 -12.16 14.99 8.72
N SER A 73 -13.10 14.05 8.66
CA SER A 73 -13.81 13.54 9.82
C SER A 73 -13.00 12.47 10.53
N LEU A 74 -12.46 11.53 9.76
CA LEU A 74 -11.58 10.45 10.20
C LEU A 74 -10.40 10.32 9.25
N ILE A 75 -9.28 9.85 9.78
CA ILE A 75 -8.03 9.64 9.04
C ILE A 75 -7.49 8.26 9.40
N ALA A 76 -7.28 7.42 8.39
CA ALA A 76 -6.70 6.10 8.57
C ALA A 76 -5.20 6.16 8.92
N ALA A 77 -4.77 5.21 9.74
CA ALA A 77 -3.37 4.88 9.94
C ALA A 77 -3.20 3.37 9.95
N SER A 78 -2.06 2.86 9.52
CA SER A 78 -1.79 1.43 9.46
C SER A 78 -1.34 0.83 10.80
N GLY A 79 -0.97 1.67 11.75
CA GLY A 79 -0.61 1.32 13.12
C GLY A 79 -0.52 2.56 14.00
N ASP A 80 -0.49 2.34 15.31
CA ASP A 80 -0.52 3.42 16.30
C ASP A 80 0.68 4.36 16.19
N ALA A 81 1.86 3.83 15.89
CA ALA A 81 3.08 4.63 15.76
C ALA A 81 3.04 5.60 14.56
N CYS A 82 2.17 5.38 13.58
CA CYS A 82 1.96 6.31 12.47
C CYS A 82 1.15 7.54 12.87
N VAL A 83 0.33 7.45 13.93
CA VAL A 83 -0.64 8.51 14.28
C VAL A 83 0.02 9.84 14.60
N PRO A 84 1.07 9.94 15.46
CA PRO A 84 1.73 11.22 15.73
C PRO A 84 2.33 11.85 14.46
N PHE A 85 2.92 11.05 13.58
CA PHE A 85 3.54 11.52 12.34
C PHE A 85 2.50 12.08 11.37
N PHE A 86 1.40 11.36 11.20
CA PHE A 86 0.30 11.79 10.34
C PHE A 86 -0.45 12.98 10.95
N SER A 87 -0.58 13.04 12.27
CA SER A 87 -1.15 14.19 12.99
C SER A 87 -0.37 15.47 12.68
N GLU A 88 0.95 15.43 12.78
CA GLU A 88 1.84 16.56 12.41
C GLU A 88 1.70 16.87 10.90
N ALA A 89 1.81 15.85 10.03
CA ALA A 89 1.80 16.04 8.58
C ALA A 89 0.47 16.62 8.05
N PHE A 90 -0.66 16.20 8.61
CA PHE A 90 -1.99 16.69 8.20
C PHE A 90 -2.44 17.90 9.02
N GLY A 91 -1.79 18.20 10.14
CA GLY A 91 -2.23 19.24 11.08
C GLY A 91 -3.62 18.95 11.63
N GLN A 92 -3.87 17.70 11.99
CA GLN A 92 -5.13 17.22 12.54
C GLN A 92 -4.90 16.60 13.93
N PRO A 93 -5.84 16.73 14.87
CA PRO A 93 -5.69 16.13 16.19
C PRO A 93 -5.68 14.60 16.10
N GLU A 94 -4.89 13.95 16.94
CA GLU A 94 -4.75 12.49 16.99
C GLU A 94 -6.08 11.75 17.19
N SER A 95 -7.02 12.36 17.90
CA SER A 95 -8.38 11.81 18.12
C SER A 95 -9.21 11.59 16.86
N ARG A 96 -8.78 12.12 15.69
CA ARG A 96 -9.41 11.85 14.40
C ARG A 96 -8.83 10.65 13.68
N PHE A 97 -7.75 10.08 14.18
CA PHE A 97 -7.11 8.94 13.56
C PHE A 97 -7.77 7.63 13.98
N ILE A 98 -7.83 6.71 13.03
CA ILE A 98 -8.33 5.34 13.21
C ILE A 98 -7.22 4.37 12.78
N PRO A 99 -6.40 3.85 13.71
CA PRO A 99 -5.27 2.98 13.41
C PRO A 99 -5.72 1.52 13.19
N ILE A 100 -6.70 1.31 12.32
CA ILE A 100 -7.24 0.00 11.97
C ILE A 100 -6.62 -0.59 10.70
N GLY A 101 -5.60 0.06 10.16
CA GLY A 101 -5.02 -0.30 8.87
C GLY A 101 -5.64 0.48 7.71
N ILE A 102 -5.18 0.18 6.50
CA ILE A 102 -5.78 0.66 5.25
C ILE A 102 -6.08 -0.53 4.33
N PRO A 103 -7.09 -0.44 3.43
CA PRO A 103 -7.51 -1.57 2.58
C PRO A 103 -6.40 -2.21 1.75
N ARG A 104 -5.32 -1.46 1.43
CA ARG A 104 -4.13 -2.00 0.77
C ARG A 104 -3.48 -3.16 1.52
N MET A 105 -3.61 -3.21 2.85
CA MET A 105 -3.04 -4.30 3.66
C MET A 105 -3.73 -5.63 3.35
N ASP A 106 -5.05 -5.63 3.08
CA ASP A 106 -5.76 -6.83 2.65
C ASP A 106 -5.20 -7.34 1.32
N TYR A 107 -5.07 -6.46 0.31
CA TYR A 107 -4.48 -6.79 -0.99
C TYR A 107 -3.09 -7.43 -0.84
N LEU A 108 -2.23 -6.87 0.00
CA LEU A 108 -0.86 -7.35 0.19
C LEU A 108 -0.79 -8.70 0.92
N THR A 109 -1.78 -9.03 1.75
CA THR A 109 -1.82 -10.27 2.55
C THR A 109 -2.76 -11.34 2.01
N ASP A 110 -3.58 -11.03 1.01
CA ASP A 110 -4.46 -11.97 0.34
C ASP A 110 -3.65 -13.00 -0.46
N LYS A 111 -3.72 -14.26 -0.04
CA LYS A 111 -2.94 -15.35 -0.64
C LYS A 111 -3.38 -15.69 -2.07
N GLU A 112 -4.69 -15.64 -2.34
CA GLU A 112 -5.24 -15.97 -3.67
C GLU A 112 -4.87 -14.87 -4.67
N GLU A 113 -5.05 -13.60 -4.27
CA GLU A 113 -4.67 -12.46 -5.10
C GLU A 113 -3.16 -12.43 -5.35
N ASN A 114 -2.35 -12.67 -4.32
CA ASN A 114 -0.90 -12.76 -4.46
C ASN A 114 -0.47 -13.88 -5.42
N ALA A 115 -1.11 -15.05 -5.36
CA ALA A 115 -0.86 -16.15 -6.29
C ALA A 115 -1.27 -15.78 -7.73
N ARG A 116 -2.41 -15.09 -7.91
CA ARG A 116 -2.89 -14.60 -9.20
C ARG A 116 -1.91 -13.56 -9.80
N VAL A 117 -1.50 -12.58 -9.00
CA VAL A 117 -0.54 -11.54 -9.42
C VAL A 117 0.81 -12.18 -9.78
N ARG A 118 1.31 -13.10 -8.94
CA ARG A 118 2.52 -13.88 -9.22
C ARG A 118 2.41 -14.60 -10.56
N GLY A 119 1.32 -15.31 -10.82
CA GLY A 119 1.09 -16.02 -12.08
C GLY A 119 1.15 -15.08 -13.29
N ASN A 120 0.50 -13.92 -13.22
CA ASN A 120 0.52 -12.91 -14.27
C ASN A 120 1.92 -12.35 -14.54
N ILE A 121 2.70 -12.11 -13.47
CA ILE A 121 4.10 -11.65 -13.61
C ILE A 121 4.94 -12.73 -14.30
N LEU A 122 4.84 -13.98 -13.86
CA LEU A 122 5.64 -15.07 -14.42
C LEU A 122 5.25 -15.42 -15.87
N LEU A 123 3.99 -15.23 -16.25
CA LEU A 123 3.56 -15.34 -17.65
C LEU A 123 4.24 -14.26 -18.53
N LYS A 124 4.37 -13.04 -18.02
CA LYS A 124 5.01 -11.94 -18.75
C LYS A 124 6.55 -12.00 -18.69
N TYR A 125 7.08 -12.48 -17.58
CA TYR A 125 8.52 -12.55 -17.29
C TYR A 125 8.91 -13.97 -16.84
N PRO A 126 8.87 -14.97 -17.75
CA PRO A 126 9.14 -16.38 -17.40
C PRO A 126 10.56 -16.60 -16.87
N GLN A 127 11.50 -15.70 -17.18
CA GLN A 127 12.84 -15.72 -16.64
C GLN A 127 12.92 -15.56 -15.11
N LEU A 128 11.89 -15.06 -14.47
CA LEU A 128 11.82 -14.95 -13.00
C LEU A 128 11.43 -16.27 -12.32
N ASP A 129 11.09 -17.31 -13.09
CA ASP A 129 10.75 -18.66 -12.62
C ASP A 129 11.84 -19.68 -13.01
N ASN A 130 13.09 -19.31 -12.90
CA ASN A 130 14.24 -20.14 -13.29
C ASN A 130 14.93 -20.87 -12.11
N GLY A 131 14.30 -20.88 -10.93
CA GLY A 131 14.82 -21.47 -9.69
C GLY A 131 15.80 -20.59 -8.92
N ARG A 132 16.17 -19.42 -9.44
CA ARG A 132 17.00 -18.43 -8.73
C ARG A 132 16.10 -17.56 -7.82
N LYS A 133 16.74 -16.93 -6.83
CA LYS A 133 16.08 -15.96 -5.97
C LYS A 133 15.91 -14.60 -6.67
N ASN A 134 14.78 -13.95 -6.46
CA ASN A 134 14.45 -12.69 -7.07
C ASN A 134 14.70 -11.53 -6.10
N ILE A 135 15.54 -10.58 -6.50
CA ILE A 135 15.82 -9.34 -5.79
C ILE A 135 14.97 -8.25 -6.44
N LEU A 136 14.11 -7.59 -5.67
CA LEU A 136 13.41 -6.37 -6.09
C LEU A 136 14.18 -5.16 -5.60
N TYR A 137 14.71 -4.35 -6.53
CA TYR A 137 15.26 -3.04 -6.23
C TYR A 137 14.24 -1.94 -6.59
N ALA A 138 13.78 -1.21 -5.58
CA ALA A 138 12.77 -0.16 -5.71
C ALA A 138 13.27 1.15 -5.08
N PRO A 139 14.12 1.92 -5.79
CA PRO A 139 14.68 3.17 -5.28
C PRO A 139 13.66 4.31 -5.23
N THR A 140 13.91 5.26 -4.33
CA THR A 140 13.16 6.52 -4.25
C THR A 140 13.56 7.44 -5.40
N PHE A 141 12.58 8.16 -5.96
CA PHE A 141 12.81 9.23 -6.93
C PHE A 141 13.69 10.35 -6.34
N ARG A 142 14.48 10.99 -7.22
CA ARG A 142 15.29 12.15 -6.88
C ARG A 142 14.78 13.40 -7.62
N ASP A 143 14.80 14.55 -6.93
CA ASP A 143 14.17 15.77 -7.45
C ASP A 143 15.08 16.51 -8.44
N THR A 144 16.39 16.55 -8.19
CA THR A 144 17.36 17.28 -9.04
C THR A 144 17.97 16.38 -10.11
N ASP A 145 18.49 16.99 -11.20
CA ASP A 145 19.19 16.24 -12.25
C ASP A 145 20.48 15.60 -11.73
N GLU A 146 21.19 16.26 -10.84
CA GLU A 146 22.41 15.76 -10.19
C GLU A 146 22.11 14.50 -9.38
N ASP A 147 21.07 14.54 -8.54
CA ASP A 147 20.68 13.40 -7.69
C ASP A 147 20.12 12.25 -8.53
N ARG A 148 19.42 12.54 -9.64
CA ARG A 148 19.00 11.51 -10.60
C ARG A 148 20.21 10.83 -11.27
N ALA A 149 21.23 11.58 -11.63
CA ALA A 149 22.45 11.02 -12.18
C ALA A 149 23.20 10.14 -11.15
N ALA A 150 23.24 10.58 -9.88
CA ALA A 150 23.80 9.78 -8.79
C ALA A 150 23.02 8.47 -8.57
N LEU A 151 21.68 8.53 -8.57
CA LEU A 151 20.82 7.34 -8.49
C LEU A 151 21.06 6.38 -9.66
N ALA A 152 21.20 6.91 -10.87
CA ALA A 152 21.49 6.11 -12.06
C ALA A 152 22.86 5.41 -11.96
N ALA A 153 23.90 6.11 -11.47
CA ALA A 153 25.20 5.54 -11.24
C ALA A 153 25.17 4.43 -10.16
N ALA A 154 24.49 4.67 -9.04
CA ALA A 154 24.32 3.69 -7.97
C ALA A 154 23.54 2.45 -8.43
N THR A 155 22.48 2.66 -9.22
CA THR A 155 21.72 1.55 -9.82
C THR A 155 22.61 0.71 -10.75
N LYS A 156 23.41 1.36 -11.60
CA LYS A 156 24.36 0.68 -12.47
C LYS A 156 25.42 -0.10 -11.68
N GLU A 157 25.87 0.45 -10.56
CA GLU A 157 26.79 -0.24 -9.66
C GLU A 157 26.17 -1.53 -9.10
N LEU A 158 24.93 -1.46 -8.57
CA LEU A 158 24.21 -2.62 -8.06
C LEU A 158 24.01 -3.68 -9.13
N VAL A 159 23.58 -3.29 -10.31
CA VAL A 159 23.43 -4.16 -11.47
C VAL A 159 24.73 -4.87 -11.82
N ASN A 160 25.85 -4.17 -11.86
CA ASN A 160 27.14 -4.76 -12.22
C ASN A 160 27.72 -5.67 -11.12
N LYS A 161 27.29 -5.51 -9.87
CA LYS A 161 27.76 -6.31 -8.72
C LYS A 161 26.89 -7.51 -8.41
N ALA A 162 25.62 -7.52 -8.86
CA ALA A 162 24.71 -8.63 -8.61
C ALA A 162 25.24 -9.95 -9.22
N ASN A 163 25.14 -11.03 -8.44
CA ASN A 163 25.53 -12.36 -8.90
C ASN A 163 24.37 -13.04 -9.64
N TYR A 164 24.35 -12.94 -10.95
CA TYR A 164 23.28 -13.50 -11.79
C TYR A 164 23.33 -15.04 -11.93
N SER A 165 24.32 -15.72 -11.35
CA SER A 165 24.27 -17.18 -11.24
C SER A 165 23.24 -17.65 -10.22
N ASP A 166 23.06 -16.87 -9.14
CA ASP A 166 22.23 -17.24 -8.01
C ASP A 166 20.96 -16.40 -7.89
N PHE A 167 20.93 -15.19 -8.49
CA PHE A 167 19.87 -14.23 -8.34
C PHE A 167 19.38 -13.66 -9.67
N ASN A 168 18.09 -13.30 -9.69
CA ASN A 168 17.52 -12.39 -10.68
C ASN A 168 17.39 -11.02 -10.03
N LEU A 169 17.57 -9.93 -10.78
CA LEU A 169 17.40 -8.57 -10.29
C LEU A 169 16.27 -7.88 -11.05
N ILE A 170 15.27 -7.43 -10.31
CA ILE A 170 14.14 -6.65 -10.81
C ILE A 170 14.35 -5.21 -10.36
N VAL A 171 14.59 -4.29 -11.31
CA VAL A 171 14.70 -2.87 -11.01
C VAL A 171 13.37 -2.18 -11.31
N LYS A 172 12.70 -1.63 -10.31
CA LYS A 172 11.44 -0.92 -10.47
C LYS A 172 11.60 0.55 -10.16
N HIS A 173 11.79 1.36 -11.18
CA HIS A 173 11.87 2.81 -11.06
C HIS A 173 10.55 3.42 -10.58
N HIS A 174 10.64 4.57 -9.93
CA HIS A 174 9.47 5.32 -9.52
C HIS A 174 8.67 5.82 -10.72
N VAL A 175 7.34 5.87 -10.62
CA VAL A 175 6.42 6.26 -11.72
C VAL A 175 6.69 7.65 -12.26
N VAL A 176 7.23 8.54 -11.42
CA VAL A 176 7.55 9.94 -11.77
C VAL A 176 8.88 10.07 -12.52
N ASP A 177 9.70 9.02 -12.55
CA ASP A 177 10.98 9.05 -13.24
C ASP A 177 10.75 9.05 -14.76
N SER A 178 10.93 10.23 -15.37
CA SER A 178 10.78 10.42 -16.82
C SER A 178 11.97 9.91 -17.62
N ASN A 179 13.14 9.73 -16.98
CA ASN A 179 14.34 9.17 -17.60
C ASN A 179 14.28 7.64 -17.58
N LYS A 180 13.29 7.09 -18.28
CA LYS A 180 13.20 5.67 -18.61
C LYS A 180 14.22 5.23 -19.67
N GLU A 181 15.27 6.02 -19.89
CA GLU A 181 16.33 5.59 -20.77
C GLU A 181 16.90 4.30 -20.23
N GLN A 182 16.88 3.30 -21.08
CA GLN A 182 17.45 1.97 -20.86
C GLN A 182 18.89 2.09 -20.34
N ILE A 183 19.03 2.19 -19.02
CA ILE A 183 20.33 2.08 -18.35
C ILE A 183 20.90 0.67 -18.56
N TYR A 184 20.08 -0.24 -19.16
CA TYR A 184 20.34 -1.67 -19.19
C TYR A 184 20.15 -2.23 -20.59
N THR A 185 21.26 -2.53 -21.21
CA THR A 185 21.34 -3.20 -22.52
C THR A 185 21.76 -4.66 -22.41
N ASP A 186 22.00 -5.16 -21.20
CA ASP A 186 22.49 -6.50 -20.99
C ASP A 186 21.32 -7.49 -20.84
N SER A 187 21.27 -8.50 -21.72
CA SER A 187 20.26 -9.56 -21.69
C SER A 187 20.23 -10.39 -20.40
N ARG A 188 21.27 -10.27 -19.56
CA ARG A 188 21.32 -10.88 -18.23
C ARG A 188 20.45 -10.14 -17.21
N MET A 189 20.08 -8.93 -17.51
CA MET A 189 19.25 -8.10 -16.64
C MET A 189 17.80 -8.34 -16.96
N ASN A 190 17.18 -9.12 -16.12
CA ASN A 190 15.76 -9.36 -16.17
C ASN A 190 15.03 -8.13 -15.63
N MET A 191 14.99 -7.10 -16.45
CA MET A 191 14.22 -5.92 -16.13
C MET A 191 12.77 -6.19 -16.40
N ALA A 192 12.01 -6.11 -15.37
CA ALA A 192 10.60 -5.99 -15.47
C ALA A 192 10.25 -4.53 -15.81
N GLU A 193 10.47 -4.09 -17.03
CA GLU A 193 9.83 -2.88 -17.58
C GLU A 193 8.33 -3.13 -17.72
N GLY A 194 7.66 -3.31 -16.57
CA GLY A 194 6.24 -3.50 -16.58
C GLY A 194 5.54 -2.18 -16.38
N GLU A 195 5.04 -1.56 -17.42
CA GLU A 195 4.07 -0.47 -17.30
C GLU A 195 2.83 -0.90 -16.50
N ASN A 196 2.58 -2.20 -16.39
CA ASN A 196 1.38 -2.78 -15.81
C ASN A 196 1.56 -3.34 -14.39
N PHE A 197 2.79 -3.42 -13.85
CA PHE A 197 3.03 -3.94 -12.49
C PHE A 197 3.72 -2.90 -11.61
N THR A 198 3.23 -2.76 -10.39
CA THR A 198 3.79 -1.88 -9.36
C THR A 198 4.93 -2.58 -8.60
N ALA A 199 5.68 -1.84 -7.77
CA ALA A 199 6.65 -2.47 -6.86
C ALA A 199 5.98 -3.47 -5.90
N MET A 200 4.75 -3.19 -5.48
CA MET A 200 3.98 -4.10 -4.62
C MET A 200 3.62 -5.41 -5.34
N ASP A 201 3.27 -5.33 -6.64
CA ASP A 201 3.01 -6.53 -7.43
C ASP A 201 4.27 -7.39 -7.55
N PHE A 202 5.43 -6.77 -7.81
CA PHE A 202 6.70 -7.50 -7.86
C PHE A 202 7.12 -8.13 -6.53
N MET A 203 6.64 -7.63 -5.39
CA MET A 203 6.84 -8.32 -4.11
C MET A 203 6.17 -9.71 -4.06
N CYS A 204 5.22 -10.03 -4.96
CA CYS A 204 4.64 -11.36 -5.05
C CYS A 204 5.59 -12.41 -5.66
N VAL A 205 6.65 -11.97 -6.33
CA VAL A 205 7.70 -12.84 -6.90
C VAL A 205 9.06 -12.62 -6.25
N ALA A 206 9.24 -11.57 -5.45
CA ALA A 206 10.50 -11.23 -4.81
C ALA A 206 10.79 -12.13 -3.60
N ASP A 207 12.05 -12.46 -3.41
CA ASP A 207 12.59 -13.09 -2.19
C ASP A 207 13.29 -12.05 -1.30
N TYR A 208 13.74 -10.94 -1.87
CA TYR A 208 14.46 -9.86 -1.20
C TYR A 208 14.02 -8.50 -1.73
N VAL A 209 13.97 -7.50 -0.85
CA VAL A 209 13.70 -6.11 -1.23
C VAL A 209 14.94 -5.26 -0.92
N VAL A 210 15.46 -4.60 -1.95
CA VAL A 210 16.46 -3.55 -1.83
C VAL A 210 15.78 -2.23 -2.11
N THR A 211 15.94 -1.27 -1.23
CA THR A 211 15.39 0.08 -1.38
C THR A 211 16.32 1.09 -0.71
N ASP A 212 15.90 2.33 -0.62
CA ASP A 212 16.64 3.39 0.07
C ASP A 212 15.73 4.10 1.09
N TYR A 213 15.12 5.21 0.75
CA TYR A 213 14.27 6.02 1.63
C TYR A 213 12.77 5.89 1.30
N SER A 214 12.36 4.79 0.70
CA SER A 214 10.98 4.57 0.26
C SER A 214 10.10 3.99 1.37
N SER A 215 8.85 4.45 1.45
CA SER A 215 7.83 3.84 2.31
C SER A 215 7.49 2.39 1.93
N VAL A 216 7.99 1.89 0.81
CA VAL A 216 7.85 0.48 0.37
C VAL A 216 8.41 -0.51 1.41
N ILE A 217 9.22 -0.03 2.35
CA ILE A 217 9.68 -0.79 3.53
C ILE A 217 8.51 -1.36 4.32
N TYR A 218 7.44 -0.59 4.51
CA TYR A 218 6.27 -1.04 5.27
C TYR A 218 5.50 -2.15 4.56
N GLU A 219 5.39 -2.07 3.23
CA GLU A 219 4.79 -3.11 2.40
C GLU A 219 5.64 -4.39 2.41
N ALA A 220 6.96 -4.26 2.34
CA ALA A 220 7.89 -5.39 2.42
C ALA A 220 7.82 -6.09 3.78
N LEU A 221 7.75 -5.32 4.89
CA LEU A 221 7.56 -5.85 6.24
C LEU A 221 6.25 -6.63 6.38
N LEU A 222 5.16 -6.11 5.82
CA LEU A 222 3.86 -6.78 5.87
C LEU A 222 3.87 -8.12 5.14
N LYS A 223 4.75 -8.27 4.14
CA LYS A 223 4.94 -9.51 3.35
C LYS A 223 6.09 -10.38 3.87
N ASP A 224 6.68 -10.06 5.03
CA ASP A 224 7.79 -10.79 5.65
C ASP A 224 9.03 -10.92 4.74
N LEU A 225 9.23 -9.94 3.83
CA LEU A 225 10.37 -9.90 2.92
C LEU A 225 11.58 -9.25 3.59
N PRO A 226 12.78 -9.85 3.52
CA PRO A 226 14.01 -9.23 4.02
C PRO A 226 14.30 -7.91 3.30
N ILE A 227 14.69 -6.88 4.07
CA ILE A 227 14.89 -5.53 3.58
C ILE A 227 16.34 -5.14 3.71
N TYR A 228 16.90 -4.62 2.62
CA TYR A 228 18.24 -4.07 2.54
C TYR A 228 18.18 -2.63 2.06
N ILE A 229 18.85 -1.74 2.78
CA ILE A 229 18.85 -0.31 2.51
C ILE A 229 20.14 0.07 1.78
N TYR A 230 20.02 0.39 0.50
CA TYR A 230 21.10 0.90 -0.32
C TYR A 230 21.12 2.43 -0.26
N CYS A 231 21.79 2.98 0.75
CA CYS A 231 21.77 4.40 1.09
C CYS A 231 23.02 5.13 0.61
N PHE A 232 23.34 5.06 -0.68
CA PHE A 232 24.55 5.60 -1.32
C PHE A 232 24.74 7.12 -1.12
N ASP A 233 23.66 7.87 -0.95
CA ASP A 233 23.62 9.32 -0.81
C ASP A 233 23.06 9.79 0.55
N SER A 234 23.15 8.93 1.59
CA SER A 234 22.50 9.15 2.88
C SER A 234 22.88 10.46 3.57
N ASP A 235 24.16 10.87 3.43
CA ASP A 235 24.67 12.06 4.13
C ASP A 235 23.92 13.34 3.68
N LYS A 236 23.63 13.43 2.38
CA LYS A 236 22.84 14.53 1.80
C LYS A 236 21.33 14.35 2.03
N TYR A 237 20.81 13.16 1.69
CA TYR A 237 19.37 12.92 1.64
C TYR A 237 18.67 13.06 3.01
N ILE A 238 19.31 12.56 4.09
CA ILE A 238 18.74 12.58 5.44
C ILE A 238 18.65 14.02 5.95
N ASP A 239 19.70 14.82 5.76
CA ASP A 239 19.76 16.20 6.21
C ASP A 239 18.72 17.08 5.51
N GLU A 240 18.52 16.90 4.21
CA GLU A 240 17.60 17.71 3.42
C GLU A 240 16.12 17.40 3.71
N ARG A 241 15.76 16.13 3.89
CA ARG A 241 14.34 15.71 3.99
C ARG A 241 13.77 15.74 5.40
N GLY A 242 14.57 15.39 6.40
CA GLY A 242 14.14 15.20 7.78
C GLY A 242 13.26 13.94 7.93
N PHE A 243 13.44 13.26 9.03
CA PHE A 243 12.74 12.03 9.35
C PHE A 243 11.98 12.16 10.67
N TYR A 244 10.95 11.33 10.87
CA TYR A 244 10.20 11.22 12.12
C TYR A 244 10.86 10.26 13.10
N ILE A 245 11.68 9.34 12.58
CA ILE A 245 12.37 8.28 13.33
C ILE A 245 13.88 8.39 13.08
N ASP A 246 14.66 7.77 13.92
CA ASP A 246 16.08 7.56 13.63
C ASP A 246 16.23 6.52 12.53
N PHE A 247 16.67 6.97 11.35
CA PHE A 247 16.77 6.12 10.16
C PHE A 247 17.70 4.92 10.38
N TRP A 248 18.77 5.11 11.17
CA TRP A 248 19.80 4.10 11.35
C TRP A 248 19.44 3.07 12.42
N THR A 249 18.73 3.52 13.47
CA THR A 249 18.48 2.69 14.65
C THR A 249 17.07 2.13 14.70
N ASP A 250 16.06 2.77 14.12
CA ASP A 250 14.68 2.35 14.27
C ASP A 250 14.24 1.35 13.19
N LEU A 251 14.66 1.53 11.92
CA LEU A 251 14.24 0.63 10.85
C LEU A 251 14.85 -0.77 11.00
N PRO A 252 14.06 -1.83 10.85
CA PRO A 252 14.54 -3.21 10.90
C PRO A 252 15.12 -3.65 9.56
N ALA A 253 16.27 -3.11 9.18
CA ALA A 253 16.91 -3.37 7.90
C ALA A 253 18.43 -3.48 8.06
N LEU A 254 19.10 -3.99 7.04
CA LEU A 254 20.56 -3.92 6.90
C LEU A 254 20.92 -2.82 5.92
N TYR A 255 21.97 -2.05 6.24
CA TYR A 255 22.34 -0.83 5.52
C TYR A 255 23.68 -0.94 4.85
N SER A 256 23.80 -0.46 3.62
CA SER A 256 25.08 -0.27 2.94
C SER A 256 25.07 0.97 2.05
N LYS A 257 26.16 1.74 2.09
CA LYS A 257 26.41 2.86 1.16
C LYS A 257 26.94 2.43 -0.20
N ASN A 258 27.26 1.15 -0.39
CA ASN A 258 27.77 0.62 -1.65
C ASN A 258 27.08 -0.69 -2.04
N ALA A 259 27.02 -0.94 -3.33
CA ALA A 259 26.33 -2.10 -3.89
C ALA A 259 26.95 -3.44 -3.46
N LYS A 260 28.29 -3.47 -3.25
CA LYS A 260 28.97 -4.69 -2.79
C LYS A 260 28.44 -5.16 -1.44
N GLY A 261 28.28 -4.25 -0.47
CA GLY A 261 27.74 -4.59 0.84
C GLY A 261 26.32 -5.16 0.77
N ILE A 262 25.45 -4.59 -0.09
CA ILE A 262 24.11 -5.13 -0.33
C ILE A 262 24.19 -6.55 -0.90
N CYS A 263 25.03 -6.77 -1.92
CA CYS A 263 25.22 -8.10 -2.51
C CYS A 263 25.79 -9.12 -1.51
N ASP A 264 26.73 -8.71 -0.66
CA ASP A 264 27.32 -9.56 0.37
C ASP A 264 26.26 -9.98 1.43
N PHE A 265 25.39 -9.06 1.88
CA PHE A 265 24.29 -9.38 2.78
C PHE A 265 23.33 -10.42 2.17
N ILE A 266 22.92 -10.20 0.93
CA ILE A 266 22.00 -11.11 0.23
C ILE A 266 22.65 -12.48 0.03
N ALA A 267 23.91 -12.53 -0.43
CA ALA A 267 24.63 -13.77 -0.68
C ALA A 267 24.86 -14.60 0.60
N SER A 268 25.08 -13.93 1.74
CA SER A 268 25.26 -14.60 3.04
C SER A 268 23.93 -15.01 3.70
N GLY A 269 22.78 -14.60 3.13
CA GLY A 269 21.47 -14.82 3.75
C GLY A 269 21.27 -14.03 5.06
N MET A 270 22.09 -13.00 5.31
CA MET A 270 21.99 -12.18 6.51
C MET A 270 20.69 -11.40 6.50
N ARG A 271 20.00 -11.36 7.66
CA ARG A 271 18.74 -10.63 7.86
C ARG A 271 18.88 -9.66 9.02
N ALA A 272 17.97 -8.68 9.07
CA ALA A 272 17.81 -7.83 10.23
C ALA A 272 17.40 -8.65 11.47
N ASN A 273 17.50 -8.04 12.64
CA ASN A 273 17.06 -8.67 13.90
C ASN A 273 15.55 -8.91 13.87
N SER A 274 15.13 -10.17 14.02
CA SER A 274 13.73 -10.59 13.93
C SER A 274 12.84 -9.98 15.03
N GLU A 275 13.35 -9.83 16.24
CA GLU A 275 12.60 -9.21 17.34
C GLU A 275 12.32 -7.73 17.05
N LYS A 276 13.32 -7.02 16.52
CA LYS A 276 13.18 -5.63 16.08
C LYS A 276 12.17 -5.51 14.94
N GLU A 277 12.21 -6.44 13.99
CA GLU A 277 11.28 -6.50 12.85
C GLU A 277 9.85 -6.68 13.32
N GLU A 278 9.57 -7.65 14.19
CA GLU A 278 8.23 -7.89 14.75
C GLU A 278 7.72 -6.71 15.57
N LYS A 279 8.58 -6.12 16.41
CA LYS A 279 8.23 -4.93 17.18
C LYS A 279 7.85 -3.75 16.28
N PHE A 280 8.63 -3.52 15.23
CA PHE A 280 8.38 -2.45 14.28
C PHE A 280 7.09 -2.73 13.47
N LYS A 281 6.92 -3.95 12.99
CA LYS A 281 5.72 -4.40 12.28
C LYS A 281 4.46 -4.18 13.11
N LYS A 282 4.46 -4.64 14.38
CA LYS A 282 3.34 -4.42 15.29
C LYS A 282 3.03 -2.94 15.52
N ALA A 283 4.03 -2.08 15.59
CA ALA A 283 3.85 -0.66 15.85
C ALA A 283 3.31 0.11 14.62
N TYR A 284 3.79 -0.21 13.42
CA TYR A 284 3.57 0.60 12.21
C TYR A 284 2.62 -0.01 11.19
N VAL A 285 2.52 -1.35 11.12
CA VAL A 285 1.69 -2.06 10.11
C VAL A 285 0.86 -3.16 10.76
N ASN A 286 0.22 -2.85 11.87
CA ASN A 286 -0.57 -3.78 12.65
C ASN A 286 -1.90 -4.10 11.95
N LYS A 287 -2.02 -5.31 11.37
CA LYS A 287 -3.28 -5.80 10.81
C LYS A 287 -4.15 -6.39 11.92
N ARG A 288 -5.03 -5.58 12.49
CA ARG A 288 -5.90 -5.94 13.63
C ARG A 288 -7.13 -6.77 13.24
N PHE A 289 -7.48 -6.81 11.95
CA PHE A 289 -8.69 -7.47 11.45
C PHE A 289 -8.35 -8.37 10.28
N ASP A 290 -9.11 -9.44 10.09
CA ASP A 290 -8.97 -10.35 8.97
C ASP A 290 -9.22 -9.62 7.64
N SER A 291 -10.24 -8.78 7.59
CA SER A 291 -10.51 -7.89 6.45
C SER A 291 -10.69 -6.44 6.90
N ILE A 292 -9.68 -5.64 6.67
CA ILE A 292 -9.72 -4.18 6.89
C ILE A 292 -10.76 -3.53 5.97
N THR A 293 -10.87 -4.02 4.74
CA THR A 293 -11.85 -3.54 3.76
C THR A 293 -13.28 -3.73 4.26
N ALA A 294 -13.60 -4.88 4.88
CA ALA A 294 -14.90 -5.12 5.47
C ALA A 294 -15.19 -4.17 6.64
N GLU A 295 -14.18 -3.90 7.50
CA GLU A 295 -14.32 -2.94 8.58
C GLU A 295 -14.57 -1.52 8.09
N TYR A 296 -13.92 -1.09 7.01
CA TYR A 296 -14.26 0.20 6.36
C TYR A 296 -15.68 0.19 5.78
N GLY A 297 -16.17 -0.93 5.25
CA GLY A 297 -17.55 -1.08 4.80
C GLY A 297 -18.54 -0.81 5.95
N LYS A 298 -18.34 -1.45 7.11
CA LYS A 298 -19.13 -1.24 8.33
C LYS A 298 -19.05 0.23 8.80
N LEU A 299 -17.84 0.78 8.89
CA LEU A 299 -17.61 2.16 9.30
C LEU A 299 -18.34 3.18 8.39
N ILE A 300 -18.28 2.99 7.08
CA ILE A 300 -18.94 3.85 6.09
C ILE A 300 -20.47 3.81 6.30
N ASP A 301 -21.06 2.63 6.48
CA ASP A 301 -22.50 2.47 6.73
C ASP A 301 -22.92 3.15 8.04
N GLU A 302 -22.19 2.94 9.12
CA GLU A 302 -22.44 3.57 10.42
C GLU A 302 -22.34 5.11 10.37
N LEU A 303 -21.32 5.63 9.70
CA LEU A 303 -21.16 7.08 9.49
C LEU A 303 -22.30 7.64 8.64
N ALA A 304 -22.75 6.91 7.62
CA ALA A 304 -23.87 7.33 6.78
C ALA A 304 -25.21 7.35 7.53
N ARG A 305 -25.37 6.45 8.51
CA ARG A 305 -26.54 6.41 9.42
C ARG A 305 -26.39 7.34 10.62
N GLY A 306 -25.20 7.83 10.92
CA GLY A 306 -24.92 8.70 12.06
C GLY A 306 -24.86 7.97 13.40
N VAL A 307 -24.52 6.67 13.40
CA VAL A 307 -24.49 5.79 14.60
C VAL A 307 -23.08 5.35 15.01
N TYR A 308 -22.03 5.80 14.32
CA TYR A 308 -20.65 5.47 14.68
C TYR A 308 -20.30 6.03 16.07
N ASP A 309 -19.83 5.17 16.95
CA ASP A 309 -19.57 5.43 18.38
C ASP A 309 -18.14 5.86 18.70
N GLY A 310 -17.23 5.86 17.72
CA GLY A 310 -15.83 6.25 17.92
C GLY A 310 -14.90 5.11 18.36
N ARG A 311 -15.33 3.85 18.37
CA ARG A 311 -14.54 2.69 18.85
C ARG A 311 -13.20 2.48 18.18
N TYR A 312 -13.05 2.93 16.93
CA TYR A 312 -11.79 2.84 16.19
C TYR A 312 -10.87 4.04 16.36
N ASN A 313 -11.31 5.08 17.10
CA ASN A 313 -10.49 6.27 17.27
C ASN A 313 -9.23 5.96 18.08
N TYR A 314 -8.12 6.60 17.69
CA TYR A 314 -6.87 6.50 18.43
C TYR A 314 -7.05 6.91 19.91
N GLY A 315 -6.49 6.08 20.81
CA GLY A 315 -6.69 6.22 22.23
C GLY A 315 -7.99 5.59 22.79
N VAL A 316 -8.89 5.10 21.93
CA VAL A 316 -10.09 4.34 22.29
C VAL A 316 -9.93 2.87 21.96
N ILE A 317 -9.44 2.58 20.74
CA ILE A 317 -9.20 1.20 20.29
C ILE A 317 -8.11 0.54 21.13
N SER A 318 -8.39 -0.67 21.61
CA SER A 318 -7.42 -1.52 22.32
C SER A 318 -6.83 -2.59 21.40
N ASP A 319 -5.67 -3.14 21.77
CA ASP A 319 -5.01 -4.23 21.05
C ASP A 319 -5.84 -5.55 21.09
N ASP A 320 -6.81 -5.65 21.99
CA ASP A 320 -7.63 -6.84 22.20
C ASP A 320 -8.91 -6.86 21.35
N VAL A 321 -9.08 -5.96 20.41
CA VAL A 321 -10.23 -5.96 19.50
C VAL A 321 -10.11 -7.16 18.56
N GLN A 322 -10.77 -8.26 18.94
CA GLN A 322 -11.00 -9.42 18.08
C GLN A 322 -12.20 -9.19 17.18
N PRO A 323 -12.27 -9.83 15.98
CA PRO A 323 -13.48 -9.79 15.16
C PRO A 323 -14.68 -10.25 16.00
N GLN A 324 -15.73 -9.45 16.07
CA GLN A 324 -16.99 -9.93 16.61
C GLN A 324 -17.48 -11.00 15.63
N GLU A 325 -17.48 -12.26 16.04
CA GLU A 325 -18.23 -13.32 15.35
C GLU A 325 -19.68 -12.84 15.20
N GLU A 326 -20.16 -12.77 13.97
CA GLU A 326 -21.58 -12.56 13.70
C GLU A 326 -22.34 -13.69 14.41
N GLN A 327 -23.02 -13.38 15.51
CA GLN A 327 -24.03 -14.26 16.04
C GLN A 327 -25.14 -14.33 14.98
N GLU A 328 -25.10 -15.38 14.17
CA GLU A 328 -26.26 -15.80 13.41
C GLU A 328 -27.43 -15.90 14.38
N SER A 329 -28.37 -14.98 14.27
CA SER A 329 -29.66 -15.09 14.93
C SER A 329 -30.35 -16.30 14.32
N ALA A 330 -30.28 -17.44 15.01
CA ALA A 330 -31.16 -18.55 14.77
C ALA A 330 -32.60 -18.06 15.03
N ALA A 331 -33.28 -17.66 13.96
CA ALA A 331 -34.71 -17.49 13.99
C ALA A 331 -35.36 -18.87 14.09
N ASP A 332 -35.99 -19.11 15.19
CA ASP A 332 -36.87 -20.25 15.45
C ASP A 332 -37.88 -20.40 14.31
N ASP A 333 -37.73 -21.47 13.56
CA ASP A 333 -38.75 -21.97 12.63
C ASP A 333 -39.40 -23.22 13.26
N HIS A 334 -40.32 -22.95 14.17
CA HIS A 334 -41.29 -23.92 14.63
C HIS A 334 -42.64 -23.58 13.98
N ASN A 335 -42.95 -24.23 12.85
CA ASN A 335 -44.25 -24.84 12.60
C ASN A 335 -44.42 -25.26 11.14
N ALA A 336 -44.36 -26.52 10.85
CA ALA A 336 -45.04 -27.12 9.70
C ALA A 336 -45.42 -28.56 10.03
N GLN A 337 -46.70 -28.74 10.26
CA GLN A 337 -47.38 -30.03 10.33
C GLN A 337 -47.47 -30.69 8.95
N GLU A 338 -47.32 -32.02 8.97
CA GLU A 338 -47.55 -33.03 7.93
C GLU A 338 -48.95 -32.94 7.29
N SER A 339 -49.11 -33.31 6.01
CA SER A 339 -49.24 -34.68 5.46
C SER A 339 -49.89 -34.63 4.05
N PRO A 340 -50.19 -35.78 3.39
CA PRO A 340 -49.50 -36.23 2.20
C PRO A 340 -50.45 -36.29 0.97
N ASP A 341 -49.88 -36.50 -0.22
CA ASP A 341 -50.35 -37.40 -1.26
C ASP A 341 -49.73 -37.11 -2.64
N ASP A 342 -49.13 -38.13 -3.17
CA ASP A 342 -48.73 -38.38 -4.55
C ASP A 342 -49.97 -38.54 -5.47
N PRO A 343 -49.92 -38.62 -6.83
CA PRO A 343 -48.85 -39.17 -7.66
C PRO A 343 -48.58 -38.50 -9.06
N ALA A 344 -47.41 -38.86 -9.58
CA ALA A 344 -47.00 -39.04 -10.97
C ALA A 344 -47.89 -38.63 -12.14
N VAL A 345 -47.25 -38.02 -13.18
CA VAL A 345 -47.32 -38.48 -14.61
C VAL A 345 -46.15 -37.87 -15.42
N ASN A 346 -45.54 -38.77 -16.17
CA ASN A 346 -44.57 -38.66 -17.25
C ASN A 346 -44.98 -37.70 -18.39
N THR A 347 -44.00 -37.21 -19.16
CA THR A 347 -43.65 -37.46 -20.57
C THR A 347 -42.82 -36.31 -21.09
N GLU A 348 -41.58 -36.56 -21.46
CA GLU A 348 -41.03 -36.83 -22.80
C GLU A 348 -41.02 -35.67 -23.83
N THR A 349 -39.79 -35.45 -24.31
CA THR A 349 -39.34 -35.17 -25.71
C THR A 349 -39.64 -33.78 -26.31
N ALA A 350 -38.74 -33.11 -26.97
CA ALA A 350 -37.77 -33.31 -28.04
C ALA A 350 -37.09 -31.96 -28.39
N VAL A 351 -35.80 -31.93 -28.58
CA VAL A 351 -34.99 -31.77 -29.82
C VAL A 351 -35.50 -30.75 -30.84
N ASN A 352 -34.64 -29.78 -31.14
CA ASN A 352 -34.06 -29.33 -32.43
C ASN A 352 -33.35 -28.00 -32.20
N GLU A 353 -32.08 -27.86 -32.42
CA GLU A 353 -31.26 -27.73 -33.66
C GLU A 353 -31.65 -26.60 -34.58
N GLU A 354 -30.56 -25.97 -34.97
CA GLU A 354 -30.24 -25.15 -36.19
C GLU A 354 -30.14 -23.64 -35.92
N GLU A 355 -28.96 -23.20 -36.04
CA GLU A 355 -28.05 -22.79 -37.14
C GLU A 355 -28.18 -21.32 -37.57
N THR A 356 -27.00 -20.79 -37.66
CA THR A 356 -26.37 -19.97 -38.73
C THR A 356 -26.54 -18.47 -38.63
N GLU A 357 -25.40 -17.94 -38.57
CA GLU A 357 -24.62 -17.08 -39.53
C GLU A 357 -24.83 -15.58 -39.52
N ASN A 358 -23.68 -14.99 -39.41
CA ASN A 358 -23.07 -13.92 -40.23
C ASN A 358 -23.35 -12.45 -39.97
N GLU A 359 -22.25 -11.82 -39.80
CA GLU A 359 -21.52 -10.77 -40.56
C GLU A 359 -21.70 -9.34 -40.07
N GLN A 360 -20.54 -8.79 -39.77
CA GLN A 360 -19.97 -7.49 -40.23
C GLN A 360 -20.76 -6.19 -39.94
N ASP A 361 -20.24 -5.37 -39.06
CA ASP A 361 -19.43 -4.18 -39.40
C ASP A 361 -18.61 -3.71 -38.17
#